data_b295cad5f1cee154dab994ffe9f57bb4
#
_entry.id   b295cad5f1cee154dab994ffe9f57bb4
#
_cell.length_a   1.000
_cell.length_b   1.000
_cell.length_c   1.000
_cell.angle_alpha   90.00
_cell.angle_beta   90.00
_cell.angle_gamma   90.00
#
_symmetry.space_group_name_H-M   'P 1'
#
loop_
_entity.id
_entity.type
_entity.pdbx_description
1 polymer ?
#
loop_
_entity_poly.entity_id
_entity_poly.type
_entity_poly.pdbx_seq_one_letter_code
_entity_poly.pdbx_strand_id
1 'polypeptide(L)'
;MNYTKGKLSDKEVETIRKKYDFYQITYKNGQVSGVPIYMVRAAEAYERIIPNWNKDMLTKLGIEMRAYFDLMRRIAVAYNNSAAKSEIREEMKQKFLAMYDHITDQGVAYGSCWGNIHHYGYSVRGLYLAYFLMKDVLREEGKLLEAERTLRWYAITNEVYPKPEGNGIDMDSFNTQTTGRIASILMMEDTPEKLQYLKSFSRWIDYGCRPAPGLAGSFKVDGGAFHHRNNYPAYAVGGLDGATNMIYLFSRTSLAVSELAHRTVKDVLLA
;
A
#
# COMPACT_ATOMS: atom_id res chain seq x y z
N MET A 1 8.79 -1.29 11.97
CA MET A 1 8.71 -2.77 11.85
C MET A 1 9.97 -3.30 11.20
N ASN A 2 10.56 -4.38 11.73
CA ASN A 2 11.77 -4.99 11.16
C ASN A 2 11.41 -6.07 10.14
N TYR A 3 10.81 -5.68 9.02
CA TYR A 3 10.43 -6.63 7.95
C TYR A 3 11.61 -7.44 7.39
N THR A 4 12.83 -6.92 7.54
CA THR A 4 14.03 -7.52 6.94
C THR A 4 14.93 -8.23 7.95
N LYS A 5 14.59 -8.21 9.24
CA LYS A 5 15.29 -8.94 10.29
C LYS A 5 14.59 -10.27 10.56
N GLY A 6 15.37 -11.31 10.72
CA GLY A 6 14.88 -12.65 11.00
C GLY A 6 15.53 -13.68 10.08
N LYS A 7 15.27 -14.95 10.34
CA LYS A 7 15.79 -16.04 9.52
C LYS A 7 14.94 -16.18 8.26
N LEU A 8 15.56 -15.98 7.11
CA LEU A 8 14.95 -16.37 5.83
C LEU A 8 15.06 -17.90 5.70
N SER A 9 13.95 -18.61 5.76
CA SER A 9 13.94 -20.07 5.66
C SER A 9 13.90 -20.53 4.20
N ASP A 10 14.50 -21.67 3.91
CA ASP A 10 14.44 -22.30 2.58
C ASP A 10 12.98 -22.58 2.18
N LYS A 11 12.12 -22.94 3.13
CA LYS A 11 10.68 -23.12 2.91
C LYS A 11 10.00 -21.85 2.41
N GLU A 12 10.38 -20.68 2.93
CA GLU A 12 9.83 -19.39 2.48
C GLU A 12 10.28 -19.09 1.05
N VAL A 13 11.57 -19.28 0.75
CA VAL A 13 12.13 -19.08 -0.60
C VAL A 13 11.44 -20.01 -1.60
N GLU A 14 11.26 -21.27 -1.27
CA GLU A 14 10.57 -22.26 -2.11
C GLU A 14 9.08 -21.90 -2.33
N THR A 15 8.43 -21.37 -1.30
CA THR A 15 7.05 -20.89 -1.41
C THR A 15 6.95 -19.69 -2.37
N ILE A 16 7.93 -18.77 -2.33
CA ILE A 16 8.00 -17.63 -3.26
C ILE A 16 8.18 -18.15 -4.69
N ARG A 17 9.11 -19.09 -4.92
CA ARG A 17 9.37 -19.69 -6.24
C ARG A 17 8.10 -20.28 -6.84
N LYS A 18 7.43 -21.17 -6.11
CA LYS A 18 6.19 -21.84 -6.57
C LYS A 18 5.08 -20.85 -6.92
N LYS A 19 4.93 -19.79 -6.09
CA LYS A 19 3.92 -18.77 -6.36
C LYS A 19 4.29 -17.91 -7.57
N TYR A 20 5.57 -17.61 -7.78
CA TYR A 20 6.06 -16.86 -8.92
C TYR A 20 5.86 -17.66 -10.23
N ASP A 21 6.22 -18.94 -10.21
CA ASP A 21 6.14 -19.81 -11.39
C ASP A 21 4.70 -19.95 -11.92
N PHE A 22 3.70 -19.78 -11.05
CA PHE A 22 2.30 -19.75 -11.46
C PHE A 22 2.01 -18.66 -12.49
N TYR A 23 2.68 -17.50 -12.40
CA TYR A 23 2.41 -16.37 -13.30
C TYR A 23 3.01 -16.53 -14.69
N GLN A 24 3.90 -17.52 -14.89
CA GLN A 24 4.50 -17.86 -16.20
C GLN A 24 5.06 -16.60 -16.92
N ILE A 25 5.69 -15.71 -16.17
CA ILE A 25 6.21 -14.46 -16.71
C ILE A 25 7.39 -14.78 -17.64
N THR A 26 7.29 -14.34 -18.89
CA THR A 26 8.29 -14.54 -19.93
C THR A 26 8.51 -13.26 -20.73
N TYR A 27 9.66 -13.18 -21.41
CA TYR A 27 9.97 -12.08 -22.32
C TYR A 27 10.17 -12.64 -23.74
N LYS A 28 9.54 -11.99 -24.71
CA LYS A 28 9.73 -12.27 -26.13
C LYS A 28 9.87 -10.95 -26.88
N ASN A 29 11.01 -10.78 -27.56
CA ASN A 29 11.32 -9.57 -28.32
C ASN A 29 11.18 -8.27 -27.50
N GLY A 30 11.57 -8.30 -26.23
CA GLY A 30 11.45 -7.17 -25.29
C GLY A 30 10.05 -6.95 -24.70
N GLN A 31 9.06 -7.70 -25.12
CA GLN A 31 7.73 -7.66 -24.54
C GLN A 31 7.57 -8.70 -23.43
N VAL A 32 7.04 -8.26 -22.30
CA VAL A 32 6.70 -9.13 -21.17
C VAL A 32 5.31 -9.76 -21.40
N SER A 33 5.14 -10.99 -20.96
CA SER A 33 3.84 -11.68 -20.95
C SER A 33 3.75 -12.60 -19.76
N GLY A 34 2.54 -12.98 -19.38
CA GLY A 34 2.29 -13.87 -18.26
C GLY A 34 0.79 -14.09 -18.04
N VAL A 35 0.45 -14.81 -16.98
CA VAL A 35 -0.95 -15.01 -16.59
C VAL A 35 -1.57 -13.65 -16.22
N PRO A 36 -2.67 -13.25 -16.86
CA PRO A 36 -3.35 -11.99 -16.52
C PRO A 36 -3.81 -11.95 -15.07
N ILE A 37 -3.77 -10.79 -14.47
CA ILE A 37 -4.32 -10.55 -13.14
C ILE A 37 -5.62 -9.74 -13.21
N TYR A 38 -6.40 -9.75 -12.14
CA TYR A 38 -7.65 -8.99 -12.08
C TYR A 38 -7.89 -8.40 -10.69
N MET A 39 -8.76 -7.42 -10.62
CA MET A 39 -9.30 -6.89 -9.37
C MET A 39 -10.74 -7.39 -9.22
N VAL A 40 -11.05 -8.07 -8.12
CA VAL A 40 -12.36 -8.70 -7.88
C VAL A 40 -13.52 -7.76 -8.12
N ARG A 41 -13.42 -6.52 -7.62
CA ARG A 41 -14.51 -5.54 -7.80
C ARG A 41 -14.65 -5.01 -9.23
N ALA A 42 -13.57 -5.00 -9.99
CA ALA A 42 -13.67 -4.72 -11.42
C ALA A 42 -14.41 -5.86 -12.15
N ALA A 43 -14.13 -7.10 -11.78
CA ALA A 43 -14.82 -8.26 -12.32
C ALA A 43 -16.34 -8.24 -12.04
N GLU A 44 -16.75 -7.87 -10.81
CA GLU A 44 -18.16 -7.67 -10.44
C GLU A 44 -18.84 -6.55 -11.28
N ALA A 45 -18.10 -5.51 -11.63
CA ALA A 45 -18.61 -4.46 -12.51
C ALA A 45 -18.79 -4.96 -13.95
N TYR A 46 -17.87 -5.77 -14.44
CA TYR A 46 -17.95 -6.35 -15.78
C TYR A 46 -19.14 -7.30 -15.95
N GLU A 47 -19.54 -8.04 -14.92
CA GLU A 47 -20.77 -8.86 -14.93
C GLU A 47 -22.02 -8.03 -15.30
N ARG A 48 -22.03 -6.73 -14.97
CA ARG A 48 -23.15 -5.85 -15.22
C ARG A 48 -23.11 -5.12 -16.58
N ILE A 49 -21.91 -5.01 -17.16
CA ILE A 49 -21.67 -4.14 -18.32
C ILE A 49 -21.42 -4.95 -19.60
N ILE A 50 -20.78 -6.14 -19.47
CA ILE A 50 -20.39 -6.95 -20.64
C ILE A 50 -21.51 -7.95 -20.93
N PRO A 51 -22.14 -7.86 -22.12
CA PRO A 51 -23.10 -8.86 -22.55
C PRO A 51 -22.50 -10.26 -22.57
N ASN A 52 -23.24 -11.25 -22.08
CA ASN A 52 -22.82 -12.65 -22.01
C ASN A 52 -21.59 -12.93 -21.13
N TRP A 53 -21.29 -12.04 -20.18
CA TRP A 53 -20.27 -12.29 -19.17
C TRP A 53 -20.61 -13.56 -18.38
N ASN A 54 -19.64 -14.45 -18.19
CA ASN A 54 -19.79 -15.60 -17.32
C ASN A 54 -18.58 -15.79 -16.41
N LYS A 55 -18.75 -16.53 -15.34
CA LYS A 55 -17.68 -16.78 -14.34
C LYS A 55 -16.47 -17.51 -14.90
N ASP A 56 -16.63 -18.28 -15.97
CA ASP A 56 -15.53 -19.00 -16.60
C ASP A 56 -14.53 -18.03 -17.26
N MET A 57 -14.96 -16.81 -17.59
CA MET A 57 -14.06 -15.77 -18.05
C MET A 57 -13.11 -15.30 -16.96
N LEU A 58 -13.55 -15.28 -15.71
CA LEU A 58 -12.69 -14.94 -14.55
C LEU A 58 -11.60 -15.99 -14.29
N THR A 59 -11.91 -17.27 -14.48
CA THR A 59 -10.92 -18.32 -14.27
C THR A 59 -9.74 -18.24 -15.24
N LYS A 60 -9.96 -17.60 -16.39
CA LYS A 60 -8.91 -17.36 -17.39
C LYS A 60 -8.03 -16.14 -17.07
N LEU A 61 -8.45 -15.29 -16.14
CA LEU A 61 -7.71 -14.09 -15.74
C LEU A 61 -6.65 -14.35 -14.66
N GLY A 62 -6.53 -15.56 -14.14
CA GLY A 62 -5.49 -15.89 -13.18
C GLY A 62 -5.81 -15.44 -11.75
N ILE A 63 -4.84 -14.87 -11.06
CA ILE A 63 -4.92 -14.55 -9.63
C ILE A 63 -5.34 -13.09 -9.42
N GLU A 64 -6.13 -12.89 -8.36
CA GLU A 64 -6.54 -11.56 -7.91
C GLU A 64 -5.32 -10.69 -7.55
N MET A 65 -5.39 -9.41 -7.91
CA MET A 65 -4.36 -8.38 -7.74
C MET A 65 -3.73 -8.36 -6.33
N ARG A 66 -4.53 -8.58 -5.29
CA ARG A 66 -4.06 -8.60 -3.90
C ARG A 66 -3.02 -9.69 -3.65
N ALA A 67 -3.26 -10.88 -4.19
CA ALA A 67 -2.33 -12.01 -4.05
C ALA A 67 -1.03 -11.76 -4.84
N TYR A 68 -1.13 -11.11 -6.00
CA TYR A 68 0.01 -10.69 -6.79
C TYR A 68 0.91 -9.72 -6.04
N PHE A 69 0.34 -8.65 -5.49
CA PHE A 69 1.12 -7.66 -4.74
C PHE A 69 1.64 -8.18 -3.40
N ASP A 70 0.93 -9.13 -2.75
CA ASP A 70 1.50 -9.80 -1.57
C ASP A 70 2.74 -10.61 -1.93
N LEU A 71 2.75 -11.28 -3.08
CA LEU A 71 3.95 -11.98 -3.56
C LEU A 71 5.09 -11.00 -3.85
N MET A 72 4.84 -9.88 -4.53
CA MET A 72 5.85 -8.84 -4.75
C MET A 72 6.45 -8.34 -3.43
N ARG A 73 5.60 -8.11 -2.42
CA ARG A 73 6.04 -7.73 -1.07
C ARG A 73 6.94 -8.80 -0.44
N ARG A 74 6.58 -10.07 -0.53
CA ARG A 74 7.37 -11.19 0.01
C ARG A 74 8.73 -11.30 -0.68
N ILE A 75 8.78 -11.12 -1.99
CA ILE A 75 10.02 -11.08 -2.77
C ILE A 75 10.91 -9.91 -2.30
N ALA A 76 10.34 -8.72 -2.16
CA ALA A 76 11.07 -7.53 -1.70
C ALA A 76 11.62 -7.69 -0.27
N VAL A 77 10.85 -8.31 0.63
CA VAL A 77 11.29 -8.63 1.99
C VAL A 77 12.43 -9.66 1.97
N ALA A 78 12.33 -10.70 1.14
CA ALA A 78 13.38 -11.72 1.01
C ALA A 78 14.68 -11.12 0.42
N TYR A 79 14.58 -10.26 -0.59
CA TYR A 79 15.72 -9.53 -1.15
C TYR A 79 16.46 -8.72 -0.09
N ASN A 80 15.73 -7.97 0.75
CA ASN A 80 16.28 -7.11 1.79
C ASN A 80 16.61 -7.84 3.09
N ASN A 81 16.41 -9.15 3.17
CA ASN A 81 16.69 -9.90 4.38
C ASN A 81 18.21 -9.97 4.65
N SER A 82 18.60 -9.62 5.87
CA SER A 82 20.01 -9.58 6.25
C SER A 82 20.72 -10.94 6.20
N ALA A 83 19.95 -12.04 6.30
CA ALA A 83 20.47 -13.41 6.22
C ALA A 83 20.42 -14.00 4.80
N ALA A 84 19.90 -13.25 3.80
CA ALA A 84 19.84 -13.73 2.42
C ALA A 84 21.23 -13.84 1.80
N LYS A 85 21.53 -14.98 1.19
CA LYS A 85 22.74 -15.18 0.38
C LYS A 85 22.66 -14.36 -0.91
N SER A 86 23.83 -14.08 -1.52
CA SER A 86 23.93 -13.30 -2.76
C SER A 86 23.07 -13.86 -3.89
N GLU A 87 23.08 -15.18 -4.05
CA GLU A 87 22.33 -15.87 -5.11
C GLU A 87 20.81 -15.71 -4.92
N ILE A 88 20.34 -15.78 -3.67
CA ILE A 88 18.93 -15.56 -3.35
C ILE A 88 18.54 -14.10 -3.60
N ARG A 89 19.40 -13.16 -3.22
CA ARG A 89 19.14 -11.74 -3.49
C ARG A 89 19.02 -11.46 -4.98
N GLU A 90 19.94 -11.96 -5.79
CA GLU A 90 19.89 -11.77 -7.23
C GLU A 90 18.64 -12.42 -7.83
N GLU A 91 18.28 -13.64 -7.43
CA GLU A 91 17.04 -14.28 -7.83
C GLU A 91 15.81 -13.45 -7.47
N MET A 92 15.74 -12.93 -6.25
CA MET A 92 14.61 -12.09 -5.82
C MET A 92 14.56 -10.76 -6.58
N LYS A 93 15.71 -10.14 -6.87
CA LYS A 93 15.79 -8.95 -7.73
C LYS A 93 15.17 -9.22 -9.10
N GLN A 94 15.60 -10.27 -9.77
CA GLN A 94 15.11 -10.64 -11.10
C GLN A 94 13.60 -10.94 -11.10
N LYS A 95 13.12 -11.70 -10.12
CA LYS A 95 11.69 -12.00 -9.98
C LYS A 95 10.88 -10.73 -9.72
N PHE A 96 11.37 -9.82 -8.89
CA PHE A 96 10.70 -8.54 -8.63
C PHE A 96 10.58 -7.69 -9.90
N LEU A 97 11.67 -7.54 -10.64
CA LEU A 97 11.68 -6.76 -11.88
C LEU A 97 10.76 -7.35 -12.95
N ALA A 98 10.75 -8.66 -13.10
CA ALA A 98 9.83 -9.33 -14.01
C ALA A 98 8.37 -9.12 -13.62
N MET A 99 8.03 -9.19 -12.32
CA MET A 99 6.69 -8.87 -11.84
C MET A 99 6.35 -7.39 -12.01
N TYR A 100 7.32 -6.48 -11.81
CA TYR A 100 7.14 -5.06 -12.07
C TYR A 100 6.77 -4.79 -13.53
N ASP A 101 7.55 -5.32 -14.46
CA ASP A 101 7.28 -5.14 -15.89
C ASP A 101 5.94 -5.75 -16.31
N HIS A 102 5.64 -6.95 -15.82
CA HIS A 102 4.38 -7.64 -16.09
C HIS A 102 3.15 -6.87 -15.60
N ILE A 103 3.19 -6.32 -14.37
CA ILE A 103 2.04 -5.59 -13.83
C ILE A 103 1.88 -4.20 -14.48
N THR A 104 3.00 -3.58 -14.86
CA THR A 104 2.99 -2.31 -15.60
C THR A 104 2.41 -2.49 -17.00
N ASP A 105 2.79 -3.55 -17.71
CA ASP A 105 2.24 -3.92 -19.02
C ASP A 105 0.73 -4.15 -18.95
N GLN A 106 0.23 -4.72 -17.85
CA GLN A 106 -1.20 -4.87 -17.62
C GLN A 106 -1.93 -3.59 -17.20
N GLY A 107 -1.25 -2.45 -17.13
CA GLY A 107 -1.83 -1.14 -16.92
C GLY A 107 -1.90 -0.68 -15.46
N VAL A 108 -1.14 -1.28 -14.54
CA VAL A 108 -0.94 -0.70 -13.20
C VAL A 108 0.10 0.41 -13.30
N ALA A 109 -0.36 1.60 -13.64
CA ALA A 109 0.46 2.77 -13.89
C ALA A 109 -0.21 4.04 -13.36
N TYR A 110 0.56 5.11 -13.25
CA TYR A 110 0.03 6.43 -12.93
C TYR A 110 -1.11 6.82 -13.89
N GLY A 111 -2.23 7.27 -13.33
CA GLY A 111 -3.41 7.69 -14.10
C GLY A 111 -4.35 6.56 -14.52
N SER A 112 -3.98 5.29 -14.28
CA SER A 112 -4.84 4.16 -14.60
C SER A 112 -5.98 3.96 -13.59
N CYS A 113 -7.01 3.20 -13.97
CA CYS A 113 -8.11 2.82 -13.09
C CYS A 113 -8.42 1.33 -13.24
N TRP A 114 -8.31 0.60 -12.14
CA TRP A 114 -8.60 -0.83 -12.05
C TRP A 114 -9.90 -1.11 -11.27
N GLY A 115 -10.93 -0.27 -11.48
CA GLY A 115 -12.22 -0.39 -10.83
C GLY A 115 -12.42 0.62 -9.71
N ASN A 116 -12.99 0.22 -8.58
CA ASN A 116 -13.34 1.14 -7.50
C ASN A 116 -12.12 1.61 -6.71
N ILE A 117 -11.77 2.88 -6.86
CA ILE A 117 -10.63 3.53 -6.20
C ILE A 117 -10.67 3.43 -4.67
N HIS A 118 -11.85 3.45 -4.04
CA HIS A 118 -11.99 3.32 -2.59
C HIS A 118 -11.48 1.99 -2.03
N HIS A 119 -11.35 0.98 -2.87
CA HIS A 119 -10.83 -0.32 -2.46
C HIS A 119 -9.37 -0.57 -2.85
N TYR A 120 -8.70 0.39 -3.47
CA TYR A 120 -7.27 0.26 -3.79
C TYR A 120 -6.44 -0.03 -2.54
N GLY A 121 -6.69 0.68 -1.44
CA GLY A 121 -5.97 0.44 -0.19
C GLY A 121 -6.00 -1.01 0.30
N TYR A 122 -7.06 -1.76 0.02
CA TYR A 122 -7.13 -3.19 0.32
C TYR A 122 -6.40 -4.05 -0.72
N SER A 123 -6.56 -3.75 -1.99
CA SER A 123 -6.03 -4.56 -3.09
C SER A 123 -4.53 -4.34 -3.32
N VAL A 124 -4.02 -3.13 -3.08
CA VAL A 124 -2.65 -2.74 -3.42
C VAL A 124 -1.68 -2.66 -2.24
N ARG A 125 -2.08 -3.02 -1.02
CA ARG A 125 -1.22 -2.93 0.19
C ARG A 125 0.17 -3.55 0.01
N GLY A 126 0.25 -4.67 -0.67
CA GLY A 126 1.52 -5.34 -0.92
C GLY A 126 2.45 -4.50 -1.78
N LEU A 127 1.89 -3.79 -2.76
CA LEU A 127 2.64 -2.93 -3.66
C LEU A 127 3.37 -1.80 -2.92
N TYR A 128 2.74 -1.19 -1.93
CA TYR A 128 3.31 -0.07 -1.19
C TYR A 128 4.67 -0.40 -0.58
N LEU A 129 4.73 -1.50 0.14
CA LEU A 129 5.97 -1.93 0.78
C LEU A 129 6.94 -2.55 -0.23
N ALA A 130 6.45 -3.26 -1.25
CA ALA A 130 7.28 -3.87 -2.27
C ALA A 130 8.10 -2.81 -3.02
N TYR A 131 7.48 -1.77 -3.53
CA TYR A 131 8.16 -0.69 -4.25
C TYR A 131 9.11 0.08 -3.33
N PHE A 132 8.69 0.39 -2.11
CA PHE A 132 9.54 1.09 -1.15
C PHE A 132 10.81 0.29 -0.80
N LEU A 133 10.68 -1.00 -0.52
CA LEU A 133 11.82 -1.87 -0.19
C LEU A 133 12.76 -2.09 -1.38
N MET A 134 12.26 -1.97 -2.60
CA MET A 134 13.03 -2.13 -3.83
C MET A 134 13.43 -0.78 -4.48
N LYS A 135 13.32 0.33 -3.73
CA LYS A 135 13.59 1.68 -4.22
C LYS A 135 14.95 1.79 -4.94
N ASP A 136 16.01 1.25 -4.34
CA ASP A 136 17.36 1.35 -4.90
C ASP A 136 17.50 0.51 -6.17
N VAL A 137 16.93 -0.69 -6.19
CA VAL A 137 16.86 -1.52 -7.40
C VAL A 137 16.09 -0.79 -8.51
N LEU A 138 14.93 -0.21 -8.20
CA LEU A 138 14.15 0.56 -9.18
C LEU A 138 14.92 1.78 -9.71
N ARG A 139 15.75 2.41 -8.86
CA ARG A 139 16.63 3.52 -9.28
C ARG A 139 17.73 3.03 -10.24
N GLU A 140 18.42 1.96 -9.89
CA GLU A 140 19.47 1.34 -10.70
C GLU A 140 18.96 0.97 -12.11
N GLU A 141 17.74 0.48 -12.20
CA GLU A 141 17.07 0.05 -13.43
C GLU A 141 16.35 1.20 -14.17
N GLY A 142 16.47 2.45 -13.70
CA GLY A 142 15.84 3.62 -14.33
C GLY A 142 14.30 3.67 -14.20
N LYS A 143 13.71 2.87 -13.32
CA LYS A 143 12.26 2.69 -13.14
C LYS A 143 11.68 3.48 -11.95
N LEU A 144 12.52 4.15 -11.15
CA LEU A 144 12.09 4.77 -9.89
C LEU A 144 11.00 5.83 -10.07
N LEU A 145 11.13 6.71 -11.06
CA LEU A 145 10.17 7.81 -11.25
C LEU A 145 8.77 7.30 -11.61
N GLU A 146 8.71 6.29 -12.47
CA GLU A 146 7.43 5.65 -12.84
C GLU A 146 6.81 4.91 -11.67
N ALA A 147 7.59 4.12 -10.95
CA ALA A 147 7.14 3.40 -9.76
C ALA A 147 6.65 4.35 -8.66
N GLU A 148 7.36 5.45 -8.42
CA GLU A 148 7.01 6.48 -7.44
C GLU A 148 5.69 7.16 -7.81
N ARG A 149 5.51 7.58 -9.07
CA ARG A 149 4.26 8.19 -9.56
C ARG A 149 3.09 7.22 -9.46
N THR A 150 3.29 5.96 -9.84
CA THR A 150 2.30 4.90 -9.72
C THR A 150 1.90 4.69 -8.26
N LEU A 151 2.86 4.64 -7.35
CA LEU A 151 2.59 4.45 -5.94
C LEU A 151 1.83 5.64 -5.33
N ARG A 152 2.20 6.89 -5.66
CA ARG A 152 1.45 8.09 -5.24
C ARG A 152 0.01 8.07 -5.75
N TRP A 153 -0.20 7.62 -6.97
CA TRP A 153 -1.54 7.49 -7.56
C TRP A 153 -2.40 6.50 -6.79
N TYR A 154 -1.92 5.28 -6.60
CA TYR A 154 -2.69 4.23 -5.93
C TYR A 154 -2.85 4.43 -4.42
N ALA A 155 -1.95 5.15 -3.77
CA ALA A 155 -2.06 5.56 -2.38
C ALA A 155 -2.90 6.84 -2.20
N ILE A 156 -3.34 7.45 -3.29
CA ILE A 156 -4.12 8.72 -3.28
C ILE A 156 -3.37 9.78 -2.45
N THR A 157 -2.07 9.88 -2.64
CA THR A 157 -1.18 10.67 -1.77
C THR A 157 -1.49 12.15 -1.82
N ASN A 158 -2.05 12.66 -2.93
CA ASN A 158 -2.44 14.07 -3.05
C ASN A 158 -3.54 14.52 -2.09
N GLU A 159 -4.31 13.59 -1.52
CA GLU A 159 -5.32 13.91 -0.50
C GLU A 159 -4.74 14.42 0.81
N VAL A 160 -3.42 14.36 1.01
CA VAL A 160 -2.78 14.95 2.19
C VAL A 160 -2.65 16.48 2.12
N TYR A 161 -2.78 17.07 0.93
CA TYR A 161 -2.64 18.52 0.75
C TYR A 161 -3.81 19.33 1.32
N PRO A 162 -5.08 19.03 1.01
CA PRO A 162 -6.17 19.73 1.64
C PRO A 162 -6.16 19.45 3.13
N LYS A 163 -6.41 20.49 3.91
CA LYS A 163 -6.64 20.35 5.36
C LYS A 163 -7.90 19.50 5.53
N PRO A 164 -7.85 18.40 6.29
CA PRO A 164 -9.07 17.70 6.66
C PRO A 164 -9.98 18.68 7.40
N GLU A 165 -11.09 19.02 6.77
CA GLU A 165 -12.05 19.92 7.40
C GLU A 165 -12.86 19.16 8.45
N GLY A 166 -13.34 19.87 9.45
CA GLY A 166 -14.20 19.57 10.61
C GLY A 166 -14.74 18.16 10.88
N ASN A 167 -14.77 17.31 9.90
CA ASN A 167 -15.30 15.93 10.00
C ASN A 167 -14.23 14.88 10.31
N GLY A 168 -12.95 15.27 10.42
CA GLY A 168 -11.86 14.30 10.63
C GLY A 168 -11.58 13.44 9.38
N ILE A 169 -10.89 12.33 9.60
CA ILE A 169 -10.49 11.38 8.56
C ILE A 169 -11.24 10.07 8.78
N ASP A 170 -11.63 9.43 7.68
CA ASP A 170 -12.28 8.13 7.71
C ASP A 170 -11.33 7.02 8.22
N MET A 171 -11.87 6.08 8.98
CA MET A 171 -11.12 4.98 9.57
C MET A 171 -10.41 4.11 8.52
N ASP A 172 -11.03 3.90 7.36
CA ASP A 172 -10.43 3.14 6.27
C ASP A 172 -9.18 3.84 5.69
N SER A 173 -9.15 5.16 5.68
CA SER A 173 -7.98 5.90 5.22
C SER A 173 -6.77 5.66 6.15
N PHE A 174 -6.98 5.62 7.46
CA PHE A 174 -5.93 5.22 8.40
C PHE A 174 -5.48 3.78 8.19
N ASN A 175 -6.44 2.86 8.08
CA ASN A 175 -6.19 1.44 7.94
C ASN A 175 -5.47 1.08 6.62
N THR A 176 -5.84 1.70 5.51
CA THR A 176 -5.48 1.19 4.18
C THR A 176 -4.47 2.06 3.44
N GLN A 177 -4.35 3.35 3.75
CA GLN A 177 -3.62 4.28 2.91
C GLN A 177 -2.40 4.91 3.57
N THR A 178 -2.33 4.99 4.90
CA THR A 178 -1.21 5.64 5.59
C THR A 178 0.15 5.05 5.20
N THR A 179 0.26 3.73 5.14
CA THR A 179 1.49 3.04 4.71
C THR A 179 1.85 3.36 3.27
N GLY A 180 0.87 3.40 2.37
CA GLY A 180 1.09 3.75 0.96
C GLY A 180 1.53 5.19 0.78
N ARG A 181 0.90 6.10 1.49
CA ARG A 181 1.22 7.54 1.45
C ARG A 181 2.64 7.81 1.93
N ILE A 182 3.02 7.29 3.11
CA ILE A 182 4.40 7.49 3.58
C ILE A 182 5.42 6.79 2.68
N ALA A 183 5.15 5.58 2.20
CA ALA A 183 6.02 4.86 1.30
C ALA A 183 6.26 5.64 -0.01
N SER A 184 5.20 6.15 -0.64
CA SER A 184 5.30 6.93 -1.88
C SER A 184 6.09 8.23 -1.69
N ILE A 185 5.87 8.94 -0.58
CA ILE A 185 6.62 10.15 -0.25
C ILE A 185 8.11 9.84 -0.03
N LEU A 186 8.43 8.75 0.67
CA LEU A 186 9.82 8.35 0.92
C LEU A 186 10.53 7.82 -0.33
N MET A 187 9.80 7.40 -1.35
CA MET A 187 10.36 7.06 -2.66
C MET A 187 10.80 8.27 -3.48
N MET A 188 10.23 9.44 -3.23
CA MET A 188 10.65 10.67 -3.91
C MET A 188 12.13 10.99 -3.67
N GLU A 189 12.75 11.66 -4.63
CA GLU A 189 14.07 12.25 -4.41
C GLU A 189 14.02 13.38 -3.38
N ASP A 190 15.15 13.68 -2.73
CA ASP A 190 15.24 14.67 -1.65
C ASP A 190 15.14 16.10 -2.22
N THR A 191 13.92 16.57 -2.36
CA THR A 191 13.55 17.85 -2.95
C THR A 191 12.65 18.65 -2.00
N PRO A 192 12.50 19.97 -2.22
CA PRO A 192 11.49 20.76 -1.49
C PRO A 192 10.07 20.21 -1.61
N GLU A 193 9.72 19.60 -2.74
CA GLU A 193 8.43 18.96 -2.95
C GLU A 193 8.22 17.80 -1.97
N LYS A 194 9.20 16.91 -1.81
CA LYS A 194 9.14 15.83 -0.82
C LYS A 194 8.91 16.35 0.60
N LEU A 195 9.62 17.41 0.98
CA LEU A 195 9.43 18.05 2.28
C LEU A 195 8.03 18.62 2.44
N GLN A 196 7.47 19.20 1.39
CA GLN A 196 6.10 19.70 1.38
C GLN A 196 5.08 18.56 1.58
N TYR A 197 5.26 17.43 0.91
CA TYR A 197 4.45 16.22 1.12
C TYR A 197 4.55 15.71 2.56
N LEU A 198 5.75 15.60 3.11
CA LEU A 198 5.97 15.16 4.49
C LEU A 198 5.26 16.08 5.50
N LYS A 199 5.39 17.40 5.35
CA LYS A 199 4.69 18.37 6.20
C LYS A 199 3.17 18.28 6.06
N SER A 200 2.67 18.12 4.84
CA SER A 200 1.24 18.00 4.57
C SER A 200 0.69 16.70 5.13
N PHE A 201 1.44 15.61 5.01
CA PHE A 201 1.04 14.31 5.55
C PHE A 201 1.06 14.30 7.09
N SER A 202 2.09 14.87 7.72
CA SER A 202 2.11 15.04 9.17
C SER A 202 0.89 15.86 9.67
N ARG A 203 0.59 16.96 9.00
CA ARG A 203 -0.60 17.77 9.30
C ARG A 203 -1.89 16.97 9.10
N TRP A 204 -1.99 16.17 8.04
CA TRP A 204 -3.14 15.30 7.76
C TRP A 204 -3.34 14.29 8.89
N ILE A 205 -2.27 13.61 9.33
CA ILE A 205 -2.30 12.67 10.47
C ILE A 205 -2.72 13.41 11.75
N ASP A 206 -2.11 14.55 12.03
CA ASP A 206 -2.43 15.35 13.24
C ASP A 206 -3.91 15.69 13.32
N TYR A 207 -4.48 16.21 12.24
CA TYR A 207 -5.91 16.53 12.19
C TYR A 207 -6.81 15.31 12.32
N GLY A 208 -6.47 14.24 11.63
CA GLY A 208 -7.26 13.01 11.63
C GLY A 208 -7.24 12.29 12.98
N CYS A 209 -6.18 12.47 13.75
CA CYS A 209 -6.04 11.92 15.10
C CYS A 209 -6.67 12.80 16.21
N ARG A 210 -7.14 14.00 15.90
CA ARG A 210 -7.88 14.82 16.87
C ARG A 210 -9.32 14.33 17.04
N PRO A 211 -9.98 14.67 18.17
CA PRO A 211 -11.39 14.30 18.36
C PRO A 211 -12.27 14.90 17.25
N ALA A 212 -13.01 14.07 16.55
CA ALA A 212 -13.95 14.50 15.53
C ALA A 212 -15.36 14.67 16.10
N PRO A 213 -16.08 15.76 15.76
CA PRO A 213 -17.42 16.02 16.27
C PRO A 213 -18.48 15.10 15.65
N GLY A 214 -19.60 14.91 16.33
CA GLY A 214 -20.76 14.19 15.83
C GLY A 214 -20.44 12.75 15.42
N LEU A 215 -21.05 12.31 14.32
CA LEU A 215 -20.90 10.93 13.81
C LEU A 215 -19.81 10.77 12.75
N ALA A 216 -19.22 11.85 12.26
CA ALA A 216 -18.15 11.82 11.27
C ALA A 216 -16.77 11.65 11.91
N GLY A 217 -15.78 11.27 11.10
CA GLY A 217 -14.40 11.05 11.56
C GLY A 217 -14.20 9.80 12.40
N SER A 218 -12.94 9.52 12.70
CA SER A 218 -12.54 8.24 13.28
C SER A 218 -12.55 8.22 14.80
N PHE A 219 -11.91 9.19 15.45
CA PHE A 219 -11.66 9.16 16.89
C PHE A 219 -12.56 10.16 17.64
N LYS A 220 -13.04 9.76 18.81
CA LYS A 220 -14.00 10.53 19.62
C LYS A 220 -13.42 10.91 20.97
N VAL A 221 -13.99 11.97 21.57
CA VAL A 221 -13.57 12.49 22.86
C VAL A 221 -13.84 11.52 24.01
N ASP A 222 -14.79 10.63 23.84
CA ASP A 222 -15.19 9.58 24.82
C ASP A 222 -14.44 8.24 24.62
N GLY A 223 -13.41 8.22 23.78
CA GLY A 223 -12.66 6.99 23.44
C GLY A 223 -13.32 6.14 22.36
N GLY A 224 -14.46 6.57 21.79
CA GLY A 224 -15.12 5.85 20.70
C GLY A 224 -14.33 5.90 19.39
N ALA A 225 -14.40 4.81 18.63
CA ALA A 225 -13.84 4.68 17.30
C ALA A 225 -14.97 4.48 16.28
N PHE A 226 -15.11 5.45 15.38
CA PHE A 226 -16.24 5.52 14.45
C PHE A 226 -15.83 5.19 13.00
N HIS A 227 -16.70 4.41 12.34
CA HIS A 227 -16.68 4.17 10.91
C HIS A 227 -18.12 4.07 10.41
N HIS A 228 -18.41 4.53 9.19
CA HIS A 228 -19.76 4.58 8.64
C HIS A 228 -20.78 5.27 9.58
N ARG A 229 -20.37 6.32 10.30
CA ARG A 229 -21.20 7.08 11.27
C ARG A 229 -21.66 6.29 12.47
N ASN A 230 -21.03 5.16 12.77
CA ASN A 230 -21.31 4.33 13.94
C ASN A 230 -20.04 4.06 14.74
N ASN A 231 -20.19 3.81 16.03
CA ASN A 231 -19.13 3.19 16.81
C ASN A 231 -18.85 1.78 16.23
N TYR A 232 -17.61 1.56 15.75
CA TYR A 232 -17.28 0.35 15.00
C TYR A 232 -15.92 -0.23 15.42
N PRO A 233 -15.85 -0.88 16.59
CA PRO A 233 -14.60 -1.39 17.17
C PRO A 233 -13.82 -2.34 16.24
N ALA A 234 -14.52 -3.13 15.43
CA ALA A 234 -13.87 -4.06 14.51
C ALA A 234 -12.98 -3.35 13.47
N TYR A 235 -13.36 -2.15 13.03
CA TYR A 235 -12.55 -1.32 12.14
C TYR A 235 -11.49 -0.50 12.90
N ALA A 236 -11.72 -0.24 14.18
CA ALA A 236 -10.81 0.53 15.02
C ALA A 236 -9.40 -0.07 15.04
N VAL A 237 -9.27 -1.38 15.12
CA VAL A 237 -7.96 -2.08 15.17
C VAL A 237 -7.08 -1.70 13.99
N GLY A 238 -7.61 -1.75 12.76
CA GLY A 238 -6.84 -1.37 11.57
C GLY A 238 -6.53 0.12 11.50
N GLY A 239 -7.49 0.98 11.89
CA GLY A 239 -7.28 2.42 11.92
C GLY A 239 -6.28 2.86 12.99
N LEU A 240 -6.35 2.25 14.18
CA LEU A 240 -5.37 2.47 15.25
C LEU A 240 -3.96 2.00 14.84
N ASP A 241 -3.82 0.86 14.17
CA ASP A 241 -2.52 0.42 13.64
C ASP A 241 -1.93 1.48 12.69
N GLY A 242 -2.74 1.97 11.75
CA GLY A 242 -2.30 3.02 10.81
C GLY A 242 -1.92 4.32 11.51
N ALA A 243 -2.76 4.80 12.44
CA ALA A 243 -2.52 6.05 13.18
C ALA A 243 -1.31 5.96 14.10
N THR A 244 -1.21 4.91 14.91
CA THR A 244 -0.10 4.72 15.87
C THR A 244 1.24 4.52 15.17
N ASN A 245 1.29 3.80 14.06
CA ASN A 245 2.51 3.67 13.26
C ASN A 245 3.00 5.03 12.74
N MET A 246 2.11 5.90 12.27
CA MET A 246 2.50 7.23 11.79
C MET A 246 2.91 8.15 12.92
N ILE A 247 2.19 8.16 14.05
CA ILE A 247 2.57 8.89 15.26
C ILE A 247 3.96 8.46 15.72
N TYR A 248 4.22 7.16 15.76
CA TYR A 248 5.52 6.62 16.15
C TYR A 248 6.64 7.05 15.19
N LEU A 249 6.43 6.95 13.88
CA LEU A 249 7.42 7.33 12.87
C LEU A 249 7.80 8.82 12.96
N PHE A 250 6.85 9.68 13.26
CA PHE A 250 7.09 11.13 13.37
C PHE A 250 7.52 11.59 14.76
N SER A 251 7.35 10.77 15.81
CA SER A 251 7.45 11.18 17.23
C SER A 251 8.77 11.84 17.64
N ARG A 252 9.88 11.57 16.95
CA ARG A 252 11.20 12.14 17.27
C ARG A 252 11.72 13.07 16.17
N THR A 253 10.82 13.66 15.42
CA THR A 253 11.15 14.55 14.30
C THR A 253 10.42 15.88 14.46
N SER A 254 10.80 16.86 13.66
CA SER A 254 10.06 18.13 13.55
C SER A 254 8.65 17.98 12.94
N LEU A 255 8.26 16.77 12.58
CA LEU A 255 6.96 16.42 12.01
C LEU A 255 6.07 15.69 13.03
N ALA A 256 6.43 15.68 14.32
CA ALA A 256 5.62 15.08 15.37
C ALA A 256 4.21 15.69 15.41
N VAL A 257 3.20 14.84 15.63
CA VAL A 257 1.82 15.30 15.83
C VAL A 257 1.68 16.06 17.14
N SER A 258 0.61 16.86 17.27
CA SER A 258 0.30 17.58 18.50
C SER A 258 0.01 16.64 19.69
N GLU A 259 0.20 17.15 20.88
CA GLU A 259 -0.16 16.42 22.11
C GLU A 259 -1.64 16.02 22.14
N LEU A 260 -2.53 16.87 21.62
CA LEU A 260 -3.96 16.56 21.51
C LEU A 260 -4.19 15.33 20.65
N ALA A 261 -3.60 15.25 19.46
CA ALA A 261 -3.73 14.12 18.55
C ALA A 261 -3.17 12.83 19.18
N HIS A 262 -1.98 12.92 19.78
CA HIS A 262 -1.35 11.78 20.45
C HIS A 262 -2.20 11.26 21.61
N ARG A 263 -2.71 12.16 22.49
CA ARG A 263 -3.56 11.79 23.62
C ARG A 263 -4.87 11.16 23.17
N THR A 264 -5.54 11.74 22.17
CA THR A 264 -6.80 11.18 21.63
C THR A 264 -6.63 9.74 21.17
N VAL A 265 -5.61 9.44 20.36
CA VAL A 265 -5.37 8.07 19.89
C VAL A 265 -5.02 7.13 21.03
N LYS A 266 -4.24 7.59 22.02
CA LYS A 266 -3.95 6.83 23.23
C LYS A 266 -5.22 6.50 24.02
N ASP A 267 -6.11 7.48 24.22
CA ASP A 267 -7.36 7.29 24.97
C ASP A 267 -8.27 6.27 24.26
N VAL A 268 -8.41 6.37 22.92
CA VAL A 268 -9.15 5.38 22.12
C VAL A 268 -8.52 3.98 22.18
N LEU A 269 -7.19 3.88 22.27
CA LEU A 269 -6.49 2.61 22.37
C LEU A 269 -6.71 1.91 23.72
N LEU A 270 -6.94 2.71 24.77
CA LEU A 270 -7.13 2.22 26.16
C LEU A 270 -8.60 1.98 26.54
N ALA A 271 -9.56 2.50 25.76
CA ALA A 271 -10.98 2.31 25.96
C ALA A 271 -11.47 0.95 25.49
#